data_67f9fb960cdb85c1a7c98a5cfc24d906
#
_entry.id   67f9fb960cdb85c1a7c98a5cfc24d906
#
_cell.length_a   1.000
_cell.length_b   1.000
_cell.length_c   1.000
_cell.angle_alpha   90.00
_cell.angle_beta   90.00
_cell.angle_gamma   90.00
#
_symmetry.space_group_name_H-M   'P 1'
#
loop_
_entity.id
_entity.type
_entity.pdbx_description
1 polymer ?
#
loop_
_entity_poly.entity_id
_entity_poly.type
_entity_poly.pdbx_seq_one_letter_code
_entity_poly.pdbx_strand_id
1 'polypeptide(L)'
;MAKKLYIETHGCQMNEYDSSRMVDLLGEHQALEVTARAEDADVILLNTCSIRERAQDRVYSQLGRWRELKLANPDMVIAVGGCVASQEGAAIRDRAPYVDVVFGPQTLHRLPEMIDAARATKLPQVDVSFPEIEKFDHLPEPRIDGPSAYVSVMEGCSKYCTFCVVPYTRGEEVSRPFDDVIAEIIHLAENGVREVTLLGQNVNGYRGTTHDGRLADLAELIRVVAAVDGIDRIRYTTSHPLEFSDSLIQAHADVPELVKHLHLPVQSGSDRILAAMKRNHTALEYKSKLRKLRAAVPGICISSDFIVGFPGETEKDFEQTMKLIEDVGFDFSYSFVYSQRPGTPAADLADETPEELKKERLNALQHRLNQQGFEISRQMVGSTQRILVTDYSKKDPGELQGRTENNRIVNFRCDNPTLIGQFADVHIDAAQPHSLRGSLIQ
;
A
#
# COMPACT_ATOMS: atom_id res chain seq x y z
N MET A 1 -1.56 24.50 26.60
CA MET A 1 -1.39 24.37 25.15
C MET A 1 -1.80 22.96 24.79
N ALA A 2 -2.45 22.75 23.64
CA ALA A 2 -2.73 21.40 23.15
C ALA A 2 -1.41 20.66 22.90
N LYS A 3 -1.35 19.39 23.26
CA LYS A 3 -0.17 18.56 22.98
C LYS A 3 -0.09 18.22 21.50
N LYS A 4 1.11 18.10 20.97
CA LYS A 4 1.35 17.94 19.52
C LYS A 4 1.92 16.59 19.18
N LEU A 5 1.43 16.02 18.08
CA LEU A 5 1.88 14.78 17.46
C LEU A 5 2.62 15.09 16.16
N TYR A 6 3.85 14.61 16.03
CA TYR A 6 4.52 14.48 14.75
C TYR A 6 4.54 13.01 14.33
N ILE A 7 4.10 12.71 13.10
CA ILE A 7 4.13 11.36 12.56
C ILE A 7 4.92 11.33 11.26
N GLU A 8 5.85 10.40 11.16
CA GLU A 8 6.58 10.08 9.94
C GLU A 8 6.26 8.67 9.49
N THR A 9 5.77 8.53 8.25
CA THR A 9 5.35 7.24 7.69
C THR A 9 6.34 6.78 6.65
N HIS A 10 6.91 5.61 6.86
CA HIS A 10 7.68 4.90 5.86
C HIS A 10 6.85 3.76 5.29
N GLY A 11 6.84 3.58 3.97
CA GLY A 11 6.34 2.33 3.41
C GLY A 11 5.32 2.41 2.29
N CYS A 12 4.24 1.67 2.46
CA CYS A 12 3.18 1.44 1.50
C CYS A 12 1.86 2.08 1.95
N GLN A 13 0.84 2.00 1.12
CA GLN A 13 -0.51 2.50 1.38
C GLN A 13 -1.12 1.96 2.68
N MET A 14 -0.80 0.70 3.04
CA MET A 14 -1.23 0.12 4.32
C MET A 14 -0.64 0.87 5.52
N ASN A 15 0.64 1.32 5.42
CA ASN A 15 1.24 2.14 6.47
C ASN A 15 0.65 3.56 6.49
N GLU A 16 0.25 4.11 5.34
CA GLU A 16 -0.47 5.39 5.28
C GLU A 16 -1.84 5.28 5.98
N TYR A 17 -2.58 4.19 5.71
CA TYR A 17 -3.81 3.86 6.43
C TYR A 17 -3.56 3.73 7.94
N ASP A 18 -2.60 2.88 8.36
CA ASP A 18 -2.28 2.70 9.78
C ASP A 18 -1.92 4.04 10.46
N SER A 19 -1.15 4.90 9.78
CA SER A 19 -0.78 6.22 10.31
C SER A 19 -1.97 7.15 10.46
N SER A 20 -2.90 7.16 9.51
CA SER A 20 -4.14 7.93 9.63
C SER A 20 -4.94 7.46 10.85
N ARG A 21 -5.09 6.13 11.03
CA ARG A 21 -5.81 5.57 12.19
C ARG A 21 -5.12 5.88 13.53
N MET A 22 -3.77 5.91 13.57
CA MET A 22 -3.03 6.32 14.77
C MET A 22 -3.28 7.79 15.11
N VAL A 23 -3.38 8.66 14.11
CA VAL A 23 -3.70 10.08 14.34
C VAL A 23 -5.13 10.24 14.85
N ASP A 24 -6.11 9.51 14.27
CA ASP A 24 -7.49 9.52 14.73
C ASP A 24 -7.58 9.09 16.20
N LEU A 25 -6.94 7.97 16.52
CA LEU A 25 -6.91 7.37 17.85
C LEU A 25 -6.29 8.31 18.91
N LEU A 26 -5.13 8.90 18.59
CA LEU A 26 -4.44 9.82 19.51
C LEU A 26 -5.15 11.17 19.62
N GLY A 27 -5.82 11.62 18.56
CA GLY A 27 -6.67 12.81 18.58
C GLY A 27 -7.85 12.64 19.51
N GLU A 28 -8.55 11.50 19.43
CA GLU A 28 -9.71 11.22 20.27
C GLU A 28 -9.34 10.99 21.74
N HIS A 29 -8.36 10.12 22.01
CA HIS A 29 -8.04 9.71 23.39
C HIS A 29 -7.15 10.67 24.15
N GLN A 30 -6.26 11.41 23.48
CA GLN A 30 -5.26 12.28 24.12
C GLN A 30 -5.32 13.74 23.67
N ALA A 31 -6.28 14.12 22.82
CA ALA A 31 -6.43 15.44 22.23
C ALA A 31 -5.12 15.97 21.59
N LEU A 32 -4.37 15.08 20.91
CA LEU A 32 -3.14 15.44 20.22
C LEU A 32 -3.46 16.09 18.86
N GLU A 33 -2.85 17.24 18.60
CA GLU A 33 -2.94 17.94 17.33
C GLU A 33 -1.72 17.62 16.45
N VAL A 34 -1.92 17.36 15.16
CA VAL A 34 -0.83 17.07 14.25
C VAL A 34 0.02 18.32 14.00
N THR A 35 1.33 18.17 14.07
CA THR A 35 2.31 19.20 13.69
C THR A 35 3.17 18.76 12.50
N ALA A 36 3.59 19.72 11.68
CA ALA A 36 4.49 19.47 10.56
C ALA A 36 5.98 19.36 10.95
N ARG A 37 6.33 19.68 12.21
CA ARG A 37 7.71 19.75 12.69
C ARG A 37 7.92 18.88 13.91
N ALA A 38 8.91 18.00 13.85
CA ALA A 38 9.26 17.12 14.96
C ALA A 38 9.71 17.88 16.22
N GLU A 39 10.34 19.04 16.05
CA GLU A 39 10.82 19.89 17.15
C GLU A 39 9.70 20.47 18.01
N ASP A 40 8.49 20.60 17.44
CA ASP A 40 7.33 21.16 18.12
C ASP A 40 6.46 20.08 18.80
N ALA A 41 6.84 18.79 18.69
CA ALA A 41 6.01 17.68 19.11
C ALA A 41 6.24 17.26 20.56
N ASP A 42 5.17 16.84 21.23
CA ASP A 42 5.19 16.15 22.53
C ASP A 42 5.25 14.62 22.35
N VAL A 43 4.78 14.13 21.19
CA VAL A 43 4.86 12.75 20.76
C VAL A 43 5.39 12.71 19.34
N ILE A 44 6.45 11.95 19.12
CA ILE A 44 6.98 11.64 17.81
C ILE A 44 6.70 10.17 17.52
N LEU A 45 6.10 9.87 16.37
CA LEU A 45 5.76 8.53 15.94
C LEU A 45 6.40 8.21 14.60
N LEU A 46 7.14 7.10 14.54
CA LEU A 46 7.68 6.54 13.31
C LEU A 46 6.90 5.26 12.94
N ASN A 47 6.11 5.33 11.88
CA ASN A 47 5.49 4.13 11.31
C ASN A 47 6.41 3.50 10.26
N THR A 48 6.80 2.24 10.48
CA THR A 48 7.91 1.58 9.78
C THR A 48 7.44 0.50 8.83
N CYS A 49 8.20 0.28 7.76
CA CYS A 49 7.93 -0.73 6.72
C CYS A 49 9.11 -1.66 6.55
N SER A 50 8.85 -2.94 6.38
CA SER A 50 9.87 -3.98 6.13
C SER A 50 9.99 -4.38 4.64
N ILE A 51 9.13 -3.84 3.75
CA ILE A 51 9.08 -4.27 2.34
C ILE A 51 10.28 -3.76 1.55
N ARG A 52 10.77 -2.53 1.83
CA ARG A 52 11.84 -1.89 1.06
C ARG A 52 13.22 -2.30 1.57
N GLU A 53 14.16 -2.46 0.64
CA GLU A 53 15.58 -2.61 0.97
C GLU A 53 16.05 -1.46 1.87
N ARG A 54 16.91 -1.75 2.85
CA ARG A 54 17.41 -0.80 3.85
C ARG A 54 16.32 -0.08 4.66
N ALA A 55 15.13 -0.67 4.75
CA ALA A 55 14.06 -0.07 5.57
C ALA A 55 14.52 0.08 7.03
N GLN A 56 15.17 -0.94 7.55
CA GLN A 56 15.73 -0.95 8.90
C GLN A 56 16.81 0.14 9.11
N ASP A 57 17.73 0.31 8.17
CA ASP A 57 18.78 1.35 8.25
C ASP A 57 18.15 2.75 8.29
N ARG A 58 17.08 2.98 7.53
CA ARG A 58 16.36 4.26 7.54
C ARG A 58 15.70 4.53 8.89
N VAL A 59 15.11 3.49 9.51
CA VAL A 59 14.52 3.61 10.85
C VAL A 59 15.57 4.10 11.84
N TYR A 60 16.73 3.43 11.92
CA TYR A 60 17.78 3.83 12.86
C TYR A 60 18.43 5.17 12.52
N SER A 61 18.56 5.50 11.25
CA SER A 61 19.03 6.83 10.83
C SER A 61 18.07 7.94 11.27
N GLN A 62 16.78 7.71 11.17
CA GLN A 62 15.76 8.67 11.60
C GLN A 62 15.71 8.79 13.13
N LEU A 63 15.72 7.67 13.83
CA LEU A 63 15.79 7.67 15.30
C LEU A 63 17.03 8.40 15.80
N GLY A 64 18.19 8.23 15.16
CA GLY A 64 19.41 8.96 15.49
C GLY A 64 19.26 10.49 15.42
N ARG A 65 18.50 11.01 14.45
CA ARG A 65 18.18 12.45 14.35
C ARG A 65 17.28 12.92 15.50
N TRP A 66 16.34 12.10 15.92
CA TRP A 66 15.40 12.48 17.01
C TRP A 66 15.98 12.31 18.41
N ARG A 67 17.15 11.65 18.52
CA ARG A 67 17.87 11.56 19.80
C ARG A 67 18.13 12.93 20.43
N GLU A 68 18.56 13.90 19.63
CA GLU A 68 18.86 15.25 20.11
C GLU A 68 17.58 15.97 20.60
N LEU A 69 16.44 15.74 19.95
CA LEU A 69 15.15 16.28 20.39
C LEU A 69 14.74 15.70 21.75
N LYS A 70 14.92 14.39 21.93
CA LYS A 70 14.64 13.70 23.20
C LYS A 70 15.57 14.19 24.33
N LEU A 71 16.84 14.50 24.02
CA LEU A 71 17.76 15.07 25.00
C LEU A 71 17.38 16.51 25.40
N ALA A 72 16.90 17.29 24.45
CA ALA A 72 16.41 18.65 24.69
C ALA A 72 15.07 18.69 25.45
N ASN A 73 14.18 17.72 25.19
CA ASN A 73 12.90 17.55 25.84
C ASN A 73 12.71 16.10 26.36
N PRO A 74 13.15 15.81 27.59
CA PRO A 74 13.04 14.44 28.17
C PRO A 74 11.61 13.93 28.33
N ASP A 75 10.60 14.80 28.39
CA ASP A 75 9.19 14.44 28.50
C ASP A 75 8.53 14.11 27.16
N MET A 76 9.19 14.41 26.03
CA MET A 76 8.79 13.96 24.71
C MET A 76 8.73 12.43 24.66
N VAL A 77 7.69 11.86 24.04
CA VAL A 77 7.57 10.43 23.82
C VAL A 77 7.98 10.11 22.37
N ILE A 78 8.90 9.17 22.20
CA ILE A 78 9.25 8.61 20.88
C ILE A 78 8.66 7.21 20.78
N ALA A 79 7.74 7.02 19.82
CA ALA A 79 7.07 5.78 19.54
C ALA A 79 7.50 5.23 18.16
N VAL A 80 7.73 3.93 18.07
CA VAL A 80 8.07 3.24 16.82
C VAL A 80 7.06 2.13 16.58
N GLY A 81 6.34 2.21 15.47
CA GLY A 81 5.31 1.25 15.09
C GLY A 81 5.56 0.62 13.71
N GLY A 82 4.72 -0.33 13.32
CA GLY A 82 4.71 -0.92 11.99
C GLY A 82 5.57 -2.19 11.83
N CYS A 83 5.85 -2.58 10.58
CA CYS A 83 6.40 -3.90 10.28
C CYS A 83 7.83 -4.11 10.78
N VAL A 84 8.72 -3.10 10.74
CA VAL A 84 10.07 -3.23 11.33
C VAL A 84 9.97 -3.29 12.85
N ALA A 85 9.07 -2.51 13.46
CA ALA A 85 8.83 -2.57 14.90
C ALA A 85 8.34 -3.95 15.32
N SER A 86 7.44 -4.56 14.57
CA SER A 86 6.97 -5.93 14.82
C SER A 86 8.08 -6.97 14.68
N GLN A 87 8.97 -6.80 13.69
CA GLN A 87 10.08 -7.72 13.44
C GLN A 87 11.18 -7.65 14.52
N GLU A 88 11.55 -6.43 14.92
CA GLU A 88 12.67 -6.18 15.84
C GLU A 88 12.22 -6.21 17.31
N GLY A 89 10.99 -5.80 17.58
CA GLY A 89 10.45 -5.75 18.95
C GLY A 89 11.34 -4.96 19.91
N ALA A 90 11.65 -5.56 21.05
CA ALA A 90 12.49 -4.94 22.08
C ALA A 90 13.93 -4.62 21.62
N ALA A 91 14.46 -5.32 20.59
CA ALA A 91 15.82 -5.11 20.08
C ALA A 91 16.01 -3.69 19.45
N ILE A 92 14.93 -3.01 19.08
CA ILE A 92 15.02 -1.58 18.69
C ILE A 92 15.70 -0.76 19.77
N ARG A 93 15.41 -1.04 21.03
CA ARG A 93 15.95 -0.30 22.17
C ARG A 93 17.40 -0.59 22.50
N ASP A 94 17.94 -1.73 22.06
CA ASP A 94 19.37 -2.02 22.22
C ASP A 94 20.22 -1.00 21.42
N ARG A 95 19.69 -0.54 20.27
CA ARG A 95 20.33 0.46 19.40
C ARG A 95 19.83 1.88 19.65
N ALA A 96 18.58 2.04 20.11
CA ALA A 96 17.94 3.33 20.38
C ALA A 96 17.25 3.31 21.75
N PRO A 97 18.02 3.33 22.89
CA PRO A 97 17.47 3.20 24.24
C PRO A 97 16.53 4.33 24.66
N TYR A 98 16.50 5.44 23.92
CA TYR A 98 15.65 6.59 24.12
C TYR A 98 14.25 6.45 23.49
N VAL A 99 13.95 5.34 22.81
CA VAL A 99 12.62 4.98 22.34
C VAL A 99 11.77 4.54 23.53
N ASP A 100 10.59 5.18 23.70
CA ASP A 100 9.70 4.94 24.84
C ASP A 100 8.67 3.85 24.54
N VAL A 101 8.16 3.77 23.28
CA VAL A 101 7.10 2.84 22.89
C VAL A 101 7.49 2.10 21.61
N VAL A 102 7.32 0.78 21.60
CA VAL A 102 7.49 -0.07 20.41
C VAL A 102 6.24 -0.92 20.26
N PHE A 103 5.56 -0.85 19.10
CA PHE A 103 4.31 -1.59 18.89
C PHE A 103 4.20 -2.15 17.47
N GLY A 104 3.48 -3.27 17.35
CA GLY A 104 3.19 -3.89 16.06
C GLY A 104 1.99 -3.26 15.37
N PRO A 105 1.75 -3.56 14.06
CA PRO A 105 0.54 -3.10 13.37
C PRO A 105 -0.75 -3.60 14.03
N GLN A 106 -0.70 -4.78 14.67
CA GLN A 106 -1.86 -5.42 15.29
C GLN A 106 -2.23 -4.82 16.64
N THR A 107 -1.30 -4.11 17.28
CA THR A 107 -1.49 -3.52 18.61
C THR A 107 -1.60 -1.99 18.58
N LEU A 108 -1.77 -1.40 17.38
CA LEU A 108 -1.85 0.07 17.25
C LEU A 108 -3.00 0.69 18.06
N HIS A 109 -4.10 -0.03 18.27
CA HIS A 109 -5.25 0.42 19.07
C HIS A 109 -4.89 0.65 20.56
N ARG A 110 -3.82 -0.01 21.05
CA ARG A 110 -3.31 0.14 22.44
C ARG A 110 -2.32 1.31 22.59
N LEU A 111 -2.01 2.01 21.50
CA LEU A 111 -1.00 3.07 21.48
C LEU A 111 -1.25 4.20 22.51
N PRO A 112 -2.49 4.71 22.72
CA PRO A 112 -2.75 5.72 23.75
C PRO A 112 -2.37 5.24 25.15
N GLU A 113 -2.76 4.03 25.53
CA GLU A 113 -2.47 3.43 26.83
C GLU A 113 -0.97 3.21 27.02
N MET A 114 -0.26 2.76 25.97
CA MET A 114 1.19 2.57 26.00
C MET A 114 1.93 3.90 26.20
N ILE A 115 1.49 4.98 25.54
CA ILE A 115 2.05 6.32 25.72
C ILE A 115 1.83 6.81 27.16
N ASP A 116 0.64 6.65 27.70
CA ASP A 116 0.32 7.06 29.07
C ASP A 116 1.11 6.26 30.10
N ALA A 117 1.24 4.94 29.91
CA ALA A 117 2.06 4.10 30.76
C ALA A 117 3.55 4.50 30.70
N ALA A 118 4.08 4.78 29.49
CA ALA A 118 5.47 5.25 29.36
C ALA A 118 5.71 6.59 30.07
N ARG A 119 4.75 7.52 29.98
CA ARG A 119 4.82 8.83 30.70
C ARG A 119 4.77 8.66 32.21
N ALA A 120 3.85 7.82 32.70
CA ALA A 120 3.62 7.63 34.13
C ALA A 120 4.76 6.88 34.82
N THR A 121 5.24 5.81 34.19
CA THR A 121 6.25 4.92 34.79
C THR A 121 7.68 5.30 34.45
N LYS A 122 7.89 6.09 33.40
CA LYS A 122 9.20 6.34 32.76
C LYS A 122 9.91 5.05 32.32
N LEU A 123 9.14 3.96 32.16
CA LEU A 123 9.62 2.68 31.66
C LEU A 123 9.12 2.49 30.21
N PRO A 124 9.94 1.85 29.37
CA PRO A 124 9.54 1.57 27.99
C PRO A 124 8.37 0.60 27.94
N GLN A 125 7.54 0.79 26.93
CA GLN A 125 6.42 -0.09 26.60
C GLN A 125 6.71 -0.80 25.29
N VAL A 126 6.57 -2.13 25.26
CA VAL A 126 6.76 -2.94 24.04
C VAL A 126 5.60 -3.90 23.91
N ASP A 127 4.82 -3.77 22.83
CA ASP A 127 3.76 -4.72 22.48
C ASP A 127 3.75 -4.98 20.97
N VAL A 128 4.32 -6.13 20.58
CA VAL A 128 4.35 -6.63 19.19
C VAL A 128 3.58 -7.95 19.08
N SER A 129 2.65 -8.18 19.98
CA SER A 129 1.80 -9.37 19.99
C SER A 129 0.81 -9.36 18.82
N PHE A 130 0.18 -10.52 18.60
CA PHE A 130 -0.88 -10.70 17.61
C PHE A 130 -2.17 -11.07 18.34
N PRO A 131 -2.91 -10.09 18.88
CA PRO A 131 -4.21 -10.35 19.48
C PRO A 131 -5.21 -10.83 18.43
N GLU A 132 -6.13 -11.70 18.83
CA GLU A 132 -7.25 -12.09 17.97
C GLU A 132 -8.19 -10.88 17.76
N ILE A 133 -8.27 -10.38 16.52
CA ILE A 133 -9.25 -9.42 15.93
C ILE A 133 -9.62 -8.16 16.76
N GLU A 134 -8.87 -7.76 17.76
CA GLU A 134 -9.24 -6.59 18.58
C GLU A 134 -9.05 -5.24 17.85
N LYS A 135 -8.14 -5.17 16.87
CA LYS A 135 -7.72 -3.90 16.27
C LYS A 135 -8.85 -3.10 15.65
N PHE A 136 -9.69 -3.74 14.83
CA PHE A 136 -10.73 -3.03 14.09
C PHE A 136 -11.90 -2.62 14.97
N ASP A 137 -12.17 -3.36 16.05
CA ASP A 137 -13.27 -3.08 16.99
C ASP A 137 -13.01 -1.86 17.87
N HIS A 138 -11.73 -1.42 17.97
CA HIS A 138 -11.29 -0.33 18.85
C HIS A 138 -10.77 0.90 18.08
N LEU A 139 -10.96 0.98 16.77
CA LEU A 139 -10.58 2.16 16.01
C LEU A 139 -11.75 3.15 15.95
N PRO A 140 -11.49 4.46 16.17
CA PRO A 140 -12.51 5.49 16.02
C PRO A 140 -12.97 5.61 14.56
N GLU A 141 -14.02 6.38 14.30
CA GLU A 141 -14.41 6.73 12.94
C GLU A 141 -13.26 7.44 12.21
N PRO A 142 -13.03 7.11 10.91
CA PRO A 142 -11.95 7.74 10.15
C PRO A 142 -12.24 9.22 9.90
N ARG A 143 -11.23 10.07 10.13
CA ARG A 143 -11.30 11.46 9.66
C ARG A 143 -11.19 11.51 8.13
N ILE A 144 -11.70 12.57 7.54
CA ILE A 144 -11.68 12.79 6.10
C ILE A 144 -10.50 13.70 5.72
N ASP A 145 -9.56 13.16 4.95
CA ASP A 145 -8.38 13.87 4.46
C ASP A 145 -8.43 14.01 2.92
N GLY A 146 -9.54 14.55 2.39
CA GLY A 146 -9.72 14.77 0.95
C GLY A 146 -10.68 13.80 0.26
N PRO A 147 -10.72 13.78 -1.07
CA PRO A 147 -11.73 13.07 -1.85
C PRO A 147 -11.45 11.58 -2.04
N SER A 148 -10.31 11.08 -1.57
CA SER A 148 -9.89 9.68 -1.68
C SER A 148 -9.54 9.12 -0.31
N ALA A 149 -9.98 7.90 -0.02
CA ALA A 149 -9.68 7.22 1.24
C ALA A 149 -9.13 5.80 1.00
N TYR A 150 -8.26 5.36 1.92
CA TYR A 150 -7.87 3.97 2.05
C TYR A 150 -8.78 3.27 3.05
N VAL A 151 -9.23 2.06 2.71
CA VAL A 151 -10.05 1.22 3.58
C VAL A 151 -9.39 -0.15 3.69
N SER A 152 -8.89 -0.49 4.87
CA SER A 152 -8.38 -1.84 5.11
C SER A 152 -9.54 -2.80 5.22
N VAL A 153 -9.63 -3.77 4.31
CA VAL A 153 -10.69 -4.80 4.33
C VAL A 153 -10.21 -6.11 4.94
N MET A 154 -8.89 -6.30 5.00
CA MET A 154 -8.27 -7.46 5.60
C MET A 154 -6.84 -7.16 6.03
N GLU A 155 -6.32 -7.93 6.95
CA GLU A 155 -4.92 -7.89 7.37
C GLU A 155 -4.28 -9.28 7.42
N GLY A 156 -2.94 -9.29 7.41
CA GLY A 156 -2.16 -10.53 7.40
C GLY A 156 -2.17 -11.24 6.06
N CYS A 157 -1.46 -12.37 5.99
CA CYS A 157 -1.43 -13.20 4.78
C CYS A 157 -0.99 -14.62 5.13
N SER A 158 -1.80 -15.61 4.77
CA SER A 158 -1.53 -17.04 5.01
C SER A 158 -0.93 -17.76 3.80
N LYS A 159 -0.36 -17.03 2.82
CA LYS A 159 0.27 -17.66 1.63
C LYS A 159 1.69 -18.17 1.91
N TYR A 160 2.37 -17.62 2.92
CA TYR A 160 3.71 -18.04 3.34
C TYR A 160 4.70 -18.18 2.18
N CYS A 161 4.69 -17.22 1.23
CA CYS A 161 5.72 -17.15 0.19
C CYS A 161 7.10 -17.07 0.85
N THR A 162 8.08 -17.83 0.35
CA THR A 162 9.36 -18.05 1.04
C THR A 162 10.19 -16.79 1.31
N PHE A 163 9.99 -15.73 0.53
CA PHE A 163 10.68 -14.44 0.66
C PHE A 163 9.94 -13.42 1.54
N CYS A 164 8.69 -13.72 1.91
CA CYS A 164 7.77 -12.70 2.44
C CYS A 164 7.72 -12.73 3.97
N VAL A 165 7.92 -11.55 4.56
CA VAL A 165 7.91 -11.37 6.01
C VAL A 165 6.50 -11.05 6.56
N VAL A 166 5.51 -10.83 5.70
CA VAL A 166 4.16 -10.41 6.12
C VAL A 166 3.51 -11.33 7.15
N PRO A 167 3.51 -12.68 6.99
CA PRO A 167 2.93 -13.56 8.01
C PRO A 167 3.57 -13.38 9.42
N TYR A 168 4.84 -12.98 9.46
CA TYR A 168 5.60 -12.81 10.70
C TYR A 168 5.51 -11.41 11.31
N THR A 169 5.02 -10.42 10.54
CA THR A 169 4.92 -9.02 10.98
C THR A 169 3.51 -8.49 11.09
N ARG A 170 2.56 -9.09 10.34
CA ARG A 170 1.13 -8.74 10.34
C ARG A 170 0.22 -9.91 10.70
N GLY A 171 0.78 -11.10 10.89
CA GLY A 171 0.05 -12.30 11.28
C GLY A 171 -0.63 -13.02 10.10
N GLU A 172 -1.47 -13.97 10.45
CA GLU A 172 -2.30 -14.72 9.52
C GLU A 172 -3.40 -13.85 8.92
N GLU A 173 -3.99 -14.35 7.84
CA GLU A 173 -5.03 -13.65 7.09
C GLU A 173 -6.34 -13.54 7.89
N VAL A 174 -6.77 -12.32 8.15
CA VAL A 174 -8.03 -11.99 8.81
C VAL A 174 -8.79 -11.00 7.96
N SER A 175 -10.01 -11.37 7.53
CA SER A 175 -10.93 -10.48 6.83
C SER A 175 -11.83 -9.75 7.82
N ARG A 176 -12.04 -8.46 7.61
CA ARG A 176 -13.02 -7.68 8.37
C ARG A 176 -14.45 -8.15 8.06
N PRO A 177 -15.37 -8.07 9.02
CA PRO A 177 -16.79 -8.28 8.76
C PRO A 177 -17.28 -7.41 7.59
N PHE A 178 -18.12 -7.98 6.74
CA PHE A 178 -18.60 -7.33 5.52
C PHE A 178 -19.33 -6.03 5.82
N ASP A 179 -20.25 -6.07 6.78
CA ASP A 179 -21.11 -4.94 7.12
C ASP A 179 -20.31 -3.78 7.74
N ASP A 180 -19.26 -4.06 8.50
CA ASP A 180 -18.37 -3.04 9.10
C ASP A 180 -17.58 -2.29 8.03
N VAL A 181 -17.12 -3.01 7.00
CA VAL A 181 -16.45 -2.37 5.86
C VAL A 181 -17.42 -1.47 5.09
N ILE A 182 -18.65 -1.91 4.88
CA ILE A 182 -19.67 -1.11 4.19
C ILE A 182 -20.05 0.12 5.03
N ALA A 183 -20.23 -0.04 6.35
CA ALA A 183 -20.54 1.08 7.25
C ALA A 183 -19.45 2.16 7.21
N GLU A 184 -18.16 1.77 7.26
CA GLU A 184 -17.05 2.71 7.11
C GLU A 184 -17.09 3.44 5.77
N ILE A 185 -17.37 2.73 4.66
CA ILE A 185 -17.42 3.34 3.33
C ILE A 185 -18.60 4.30 3.19
N ILE A 186 -19.76 3.99 3.77
CA ILE A 186 -20.92 4.89 3.81
C ILE A 186 -20.55 6.17 4.58
N HIS A 187 -19.95 6.05 5.77
CA HIS A 187 -19.47 7.20 6.54
C HIS A 187 -18.51 8.09 5.73
N LEU A 188 -17.54 7.48 5.04
CA LEU A 188 -16.60 8.20 4.18
C LEU A 188 -17.31 8.92 3.02
N ALA A 189 -18.27 8.28 2.36
CA ALA A 189 -19.04 8.85 1.26
C ALA A 189 -19.92 10.03 1.70
N GLU A 190 -20.63 9.90 2.82
CA GLU A 190 -21.45 10.97 3.42
C GLU A 190 -20.61 12.21 3.78
N ASN A 191 -19.31 12.01 4.05
CA ASN A 191 -18.37 13.10 4.36
C ASN A 191 -17.52 13.55 3.15
N GLY A 192 -17.90 13.18 1.93
CA GLY A 192 -17.36 13.73 0.70
C GLY A 192 -16.24 12.93 0.03
N VAL A 193 -15.92 11.72 0.51
CA VAL A 193 -15.02 10.81 -0.20
C VAL A 193 -15.72 10.29 -1.45
N ARG A 194 -15.01 10.34 -2.59
CA ARG A 194 -15.48 9.94 -3.92
C ARG A 194 -14.76 8.71 -4.47
N GLU A 195 -13.55 8.46 -4.00
CA GLU A 195 -12.74 7.31 -4.39
C GLU A 195 -12.30 6.53 -3.15
N VAL A 196 -12.50 5.21 -3.15
CA VAL A 196 -11.97 4.33 -2.13
C VAL A 196 -10.97 3.35 -2.72
N THR A 197 -9.89 3.10 -1.97
CA THR A 197 -8.93 2.04 -2.29
C THR A 197 -9.00 0.97 -1.22
N LEU A 198 -9.49 -0.21 -1.58
CA LEU A 198 -9.55 -1.37 -0.70
C LEU A 198 -8.16 -1.97 -0.52
N LEU A 199 -7.72 -2.07 0.73
CA LEU A 199 -6.37 -2.52 1.10
C LEU A 199 -6.40 -3.84 1.84
N GLY A 200 -5.31 -4.59 1.66
CA GLY A 200 -4.98 -5.81 2.38
C GLY A 200 -3.61 -6.31 1.95
N GLN A 201 -3.10 -7.36 2.58
CA GLN A 201 -1.85 -8.00 2.14
C GLN A 201 -2.09 -9.12 1.12
N ASN A 202 -3.36 -9.54 0.98
CA ASN A 202 -3.86 -10.46 -0.04
C ASN A 202 -5.33 -10.12 -0.33
N VAL A 203 -5.58 -8.88 -0.80
CA VAL A 203 -6.92 -8.26 -0.84
C VAL A 203 -7.94 -9.11 -1.59
N ASN A 204 -7.55 -9.79 -2.66
CA ASN A 204 -8.45 -10.66 -3.43
C ASN A 204 -8.73 -12.03 -2.76
N GLY A 205 -8.06 -12.30 -1.63
CA GLY A 205 -8.42 -13.38 -0.71
C GLY A 205 -9.50 -13.02 0.30
N TYR A 206 -10.02 -11.80 0.29
CA TYR A 206 -11.05 -11.34 1.23
C TYR A 206 -12.25 -12.29 1.30
N ARG A 207 -12.65 -12.62 2.54
CA ARG A 207 -13.81 -13.46 2.87
C ARG A 207 -14.48 -12.90 4.13
N GLY A 208 -15.22 -11.80 3.98
CA GLY A 208 -15.92 -11.15 5.09
C GLY A 208 -17.21 -11.88 5.46
N THR A 209 -17.45 -12.03 6.75
CA THR A 209 -18.72 -12.57 7.26
C THR A 209 -19.80 -11.47 7.21
N THR A 210 -20.93 -11.78 6.61
CA THR A 210 -22.13 -10.92 6.58
C THR A 210 -22.98 -11.13 7.85
N HIS A 211 -23.89 -10.22 8.14
CA HIS A 211 -24.78 -10.29 9.33
C HIS A 211 -25.60 -11.58 9.43
N ASP A 212 -25.87 -12.25 8.30
CA ASP A 212 -26.57 -13.53 8.23
C ASP A 212 -25.64 -14.75 8.36
N GLY A 213 -24.33 -14.52 8.59
CA GLY A 213 -23.31 -15.55 8.77
C GLY A 213 -22.76 -16.15 7.49
N ARG A 214 -23.11 -15.62 6.33
CA ARG A 214 -22.58 -16.02 5.02
C ARG A 214 -21.21 -15.37 4.79
N LEU A 215 -20.34 -16.02 4.02
CA LEU A 215 -19.08 -15.44 3.57
C LEU A 215 -19.26 -14.76 2.21
N ALA A 216 -18.90 -13.49 2.15
CA ALA A 216 -18.83 -12.69 0.93
C ALA A 216 -17.39 -12.55 0.43
N ASP A 217 -17.18 -12.66 -0.89
CA ASP A 217 -15.86 -12.45 -1.50
C ASP A 217 -15.62 -10.96 -1.88
N LEU A 218 -14.40 -10.66 -2.35
CA LEU A 218 -14.07 -9.31 -2.78
C LEU A 218 -14.95 -8.81 -3.93
N ALA A 219 -15.36 -9.69 -4.85
CA ALA A 219 -16.20 -9.30 -5.98
C ALA A 219 -17.59 -8.86 -5.52
N GLU A 220 -18.13 -9.53 -4.51
CA GLU A 220 -19.40 -9.14 -3.88
C GLU A 220 -19.25 -7.82 -3.12
N LEU A 221 -18.16 -7.67 -2.34
CA LEU A 221 -17.87 -6.42 -1.65
C LEU A 221 -17.80 -5.23 -2.63
N ILE A 222 -17.08 -5.38 -3.74
CA ILE A 222 -16.96 -4.33 -4.76
C ILE A 222 -18.34 -3.93 -5.32
N ARG A 223 -19.23 -4.90 -5.60
CA ARG A 223 -20.57 -4.59 -6.11
C ARG A 223 -21.43 -3.81 -5.11
N VAL A 224 -21.31 -4.13 -3.83
CA VAL A 224 -22.07 -3.41 -2.80
C VAL A 224 -21.46 -2.02 -2.56
N VAL A 225 -20.13 -1.90 -2.56
CA VAL A 225 -19.46 -0.60 -2.47
C VAL A 225 -19.82 0.32 -3.64
N ALA A 226 -19.94 -0.23 -4.86
CA ALA A 226 -20.37 0.54 -6.03
C ALA A 226 -21.82 1.05 -5.94
N ALA A 227 -22.65 0.42 -5.10
CA ALA A 227 -24.00 0.87 -4.85
C ALA A 227 -24.11 1.93 -3.74
N VAL A 228 -23.00 2.30 -3.09
CA VAL A 228 -22.98 3.36 -2.06
C VAL A 228 -23.04 4.72 -2.76
N ASP A 229 -24.07 5.50 -2.46
CA ASP A 229 -24.20 6.86 -2.99
C ASP A 229 -22.98 7.72 -2.61
N GLY A 230 -22.40 8.38 -3.61
CA GLY A 230 -21.20 9.24 -3.43
C GLY A 230 -19.88 8.56 -3.76
N ILE A 231 -19.80 7.23 -3.84
CA ILE A 231 -18.61 6.53 -4.30
C ILE A 231 -18.65 6.39 -5.83
N ASP A 232 -17.76 7.09 -6.51
CA ASP A 232 -17.67 7.10 -7.98
C ASP A 232 -16.51 6.28 -8.53
N ARG A 233 -15.56 5.89 -7.66
CA ARG A 233 -14.38 5.12 -8.07
C ARG A 233 -13.90 4.18 -6.99
N ILE A 234 -13.65 2.94 -7.39
CA ILE A 234 -13.15 1.87 -6.52
C ILE A 234 -11.82 1.38 -7.07
N ARG A 235 -10.83 1.23 -6.17
CA ARG A 235 -9.55 0.57 -6.41
C ARG A 235 -9.33 -0.52 -5.40
N TYR A 236 -8.49 -1.47 -5.73
CA TYR A 236 -7.92 -2.40 -4.76
C TYR A 236 -6.47 -2.72 -5.13
N THR A 237 -5.68 -3.12 -4.17
CA THR A 237 -4.25 -3.41 -4.39
C THR A 237 -3.75 -4.53 -3.49
N THR A 238 -2.59 -5.08 -3.83
CA THR A 238 -1.93 -6.21 -3.13
C THR A 238 -2.72 -7.51 -3.28
N SER A 239 -2.76 -8.01 -4.51
CA SER A 239 -3.45 -9.25 -4.91
C SER A 239 -2.50 -10.43 -5.08
N HIS A 240 -3.04 -11.64 -4.92
CA HIS A 240 -2.31 -12.88 -5.24
C HIS A 240 -2.94 -13.60 -6.44
N PRO A 241 -2.15 -14.07 -7.43
CA PRO A 241 -2.69 -14.72 -8.63
C PRO A 241 -3.60 -15.92 -8.36
N LEU A 242 -3.38 -16.67 -7.28
CA LEU A 242 -4.24 -17.80 -6.92
C LEU A 242 -5.68 -17.38 -6.63
N GLU A 243 -5.85 -16.27 -5.89
CA GLU A 243 -7.15 -15.77 -5.47
C GLU A 243 -7.86 -14.93 -6.54
N PHE A 244 -7.21 -14.69 -7.69
CA PHE A 244 -7.84 -13.95 -8.78
C PHE A 244 -8.87 -14.85 -9.49
N SER A 245 -10.13 -14.71 -9.08
CA SER A 245 -11.27 -15.56 -9.44
C SER A 245 -12.01 -15.07 -10.69
N ASP A 246 -12.80 -15.95 -11.29
CA ASP A 246 -13.70 -15.57 -12.39
C ASP A 246 -14.79 -14.60 -11.92
N SER A 247 -15.24 -14.64 -10.64
CA SER A 247 -16.17 -13.66 -10.06
C SER A 247 -15.57 -12.25 -10.03
N LEU A 248 -14.26 -12.13 -9.73
CA LEU A 248 -13.56 -10.85 -9.73
C LEU A 248 -13.32 -10.33 -11.15
N ILE A 249 -13.04 -11.22 -12.12
CA ILE A 249 -12.99 -10.85 -13.55
C ILE A 249 -14.34 -10.27 -13.99
N GLN A 250 -15.45 -10.91 -13.58
CA GLN A 250 -16.78 -10.44 -13.91
C GLN A 250 -17.09 -9.09 -13.23
N ALA A 251 -16.65 -8.89 -11.99
CA ALA A 251 -16.80 -7.57 -11.33
C ALA A 251 -16.09 -6.45 -12.10
N HIS A 252 -14.89 -6.69 -12.63
CA HIS A 252 -14.21 -5.72 -13.50
C HIS A 252 -14.97 -5.42 -14.81
N ALA A 253 -15.80 -6.34 -15.30
CA ALA A 253 -16.61 -6.13 -16.50
C ALA A 253 -17.93 -5.42 -16.20
N ASP A 254 -18.55 -5.71 -15.04
CA ASP A 254 -19.92 -5.29 -14.72
C ASP A 254 -20.00 -4.02 -13.89
N VAL A 255 -18.93 -3.69 -13.13
CA VAL A 255 -18.94 -2.55 -12.18
C VAL A 255 -18.19 -1.36 -12.79
N PRO A 256 -18.90 -0.33 -13.27
CA PRO A 256 -18.28 0.82 -13.93
C PRO A 256 -17.43 1.69 -12.99
N GLU A 257 -17.70 1.68 -11.68
CA GLU A 257 -16.92 2.38 -10.66
C GLU A 257 -15.57 1.71 -10.41
N LEU A 258 -15.42 0.41 -10.71
CA LEU A 258 -14.17 -0.31 -10.55
C LEU A 258 -13.20 0.06 -11.68
N VAL A 259 -12.05 0.63 -11.32
CA VAL A 259 -11.07 1.10 -12.29
C VAL A 259 -10.58 0.01 -13.24
N LYS A 260 -10.32 0.38 -14.48
CA LYS A 260 -9.70 -0.50 -15.50
C LYS A 260 -8.19 -0.61 -15.29
N HIS A 261 -7.81 -0.95 -14.07
CA HIS A 261 -6.43 -1.19 -13.66
C HIS A 261 -6.38 -2.33 -12.64
N LEU A 262 -5.51 -3.30 -12.87
CA LEU A 262 -5.26 -4.41 -11.96
C LEU A 262 -3.78 -4.46 -11.58
N HIS A 263 -3.48 -4.42 -10.28
CA HIS A 263 -2.16 -4.75 -9.76
C HIS A 263 -2.14 -6.20 -9.28
N LEU A 264 -1.40 -7.07 -10.01
CA LEU A 264 -1.35 -8.51 -9.74
C LEU A 264 0.11 -9.00 -9.71
N PRO A 265 0.76 -9.00 -8.54
CA PRO A 265 2.15 -9.38 -8.37
C PRO A 265 2.45 -10.82 -8.79
N VAL A 266 3.21 -11.03 -9.86
CA VAL A 266 3.66 -12.36 -10.33
C VAL A 266 4.96 -12.79 -9.68
N GLN A 267 5.89 -11.86 -9.45
CA GLN A 267 7.22 -11.97 -8.89
C GLN A 267 8.29 -12.51 -9.86
N SER A 268 8.02 -13.55 -10.65
CA SER A 268 8.94 -14.13 -11.64
C SER A 268 8.17 -14.71 -12.82
N GLY A 269 8.82 -14.81 -13.97
CA GLY A 269 8.30 -15.52 -15.15
C GLY A 269 8.76 -16.98 -15.24
N SER A 270 9.63 -17.42 -14.34
CA SER A 270 10.13 -18.81 -14.29
C SER A 270 9.31 -19.65 -13.33
N ASP A 271 8.71 -20.74 -13.83
CA ASP A 271 7.95 -21.67 -12.99
C ASP A 271 8.82 -22.29 -11.90
N ARG A 272 10.12 -22.52 -12.17
CA ARG A 272 11.07 -23.03 -11.19
C ARG A 272 11.28 -22.05 -10.05
N ILE A 273 11.44 -20.76 -10.34
CA ILE A 273 11.57 -19.72 -9.34
C ILE A 273 10.24 -19.47 -8.60
N LEU A 274 9.12 -19.49 -9.31
CA LEU A 274 7.79 -19.39 -8.69
C LEU A 274 7.55 -20.52 -7.68
N ALA A 275 7.96 -21.76 -8.03
CA ALA A 275 7.89 -22.89 -7.10
C ALA A 275 8.81 -22.71 -5.88
N ALA A 276 10.05 -22.24 -6.08
CA ALA A 276 10.99 -21.94 -5.00
C ALA A 276 10.50 -20.79 -4.08
N MET A 277 9.80 -19.81 -4.65
CA MET A 277 9.11 -18.73 -3.94
C MET A 277 7.80 -19.19 -3.26
N LYS A 278 7.34 -20.43 -3.46
CA LYS A 278 6.05 -20.94 -2.96
C LYS A 278 4.85 -20.13 -3.48
N ARG A 279 4.90 -19.69 -4.75
CA ARG A 279 3.79 -18.91 -5.34
C ARG A 279 2.61 -19.77 -5.74
N ASN A 280 2.80 -21.09 -5.87
CA ASN A 280 1.76 -22.08 -6.17
C ASN A 280 0.94 -21.81 -7.44
N HIS A 281 1.52 -21.14 -8.42
CA HIS A 281 0.99 -20.94 -9.78
C HIS A 281 2.13 -20.93 -10.78
N THR A 282 1.81 -21.16 -12.04
CA THR A 282 2.72 -21.12 -13.18
C THR A 282 2.57 -19.81 -13.97
N ALA A 283 3.58 -19.47 -14.77
CA ALA A 283 3.51 -18.33 -15.70
C ALA A 283 2.40 -18.53 -16.75
N LEU A 284 2.11 -19.78 -17.14
CA LEU A 284 1.02 -20.09 -18.08
C LEU A 284 -0.35 -19.81 -17.46
N GLU A 285 -0.60 -20.26 -16.23
CA GLU A 285 -1.84 -19.99 -15.51
C GLU A 285 -2.05 -18.50 -15.30
N TYR A 286 -1.00 -17.78 -14.91
CA TYR A 286 -1.03 -16.32 -14.78
C TYR A 286 -1.44 -15.64 -16.10
N LYS A 287 -0.77 -15.97 -17.20
CA LYS A 287 -1.12 -15.45 -18.55
C LYS A 287 -2.53 -15.83 -18.98
N SER A 288 -3.02 -17.01 -18.60
CA SER A 288 -4.38 -17.45 -18.91
C SER A 288 -5.43 -16.59 -18.21
N LYS A 289 -5.23 -16.28 -16.91
CA LYS A 289 -6.11 -15.38 -16.15
C LYS A 289 -6.13 -13.97 -16.75
N LEU A 290 -4.97 -13.42 -17.11
CA LEU A 290 -4.90 -12.11 -17.75
C LEU A 290 -5.55 -12.06 -19.12
N ARG A 291 -5.47 -13.13 -19.91
CA ARG A 291 -6.20 -13.22 -21.20
C ARG A 291 -7.70 -13.21 -21.00
N LYS A 292 -8.22 -13.95 -20.01
CA LYS A 292 -9.66 -13.92 -19.66
C LYS A 292 -10.08 -12.51 -19.26
N LEU A 293 -9.30 -11.85 -18.39
CA LEU A 293 -9.58 -10.49 -17.95
C LEU A 293 -9.60 -9.51 -19.13
N ARG A 294 -8.61 -9.54 -20.01
CA ARG A 294 -8.55 -8.65 -21.18
C ARG A 294 -9.66 -8.91 -22.20
N ALA A 295 -10.15 -10.14 -22.29
CA ALA A 295 -11.31 -10.46 -23.11
C ALA A 295 -12.60 -9.89 -22.52
N ALA A 296 -12.75 -9.90 -21.18
CA ALA A 296 -13.90 -9.32 -20.49
C ALA A 296 -13.84 -7.78 -20.40
N VAL A 297 -12.63 -7.22 -20.25
CA VAL A 297 -12.39 -5.79 -20.07
C VAL A 297 -11.29 -5.31 -21.03
N PRO A 298 -11.64 -5.02 -22.28
CA PRO A 298 -10.69 -4.50 -23.28
C PRO A 298 -10.02 -3.20 -22.79
N GLY A 299 -8.70 -3.12 -22.95
CA GLY A 299 -7.92 -1.94 -22.57
C GLY A 299 -7.56 -1.84 -21.09
N ILE A 300 -7.88 -2.83 -20.26
CA ILE A 300 -7.46 -2.84 -18.85
C ILE A 300 -5.94 -2.82 -18.74
N CYS A 301 -5.41 -1.92 -17.90
CA CYS A 301 -4.01 -1.82 -17.58
C CYS A 301 -3.64 -2.83 -16.48
N ILE A 302 -2.51 -3.53 -16.67
CA ILE A 302 -2.01 -4.53 -15.73
C ILE A 302 -0.65 -4.08 -15.21
N SER A 303 -0.50 -4.01 -13.90
CA SER A 303 0.79 -3.81 -13.23
C SER A 303 1.15 -5.01 -12.35
N SER A 304 2.42 -5.14 -12.01
CA SER A 304 2.92 -6.28 -11.25
C SER A 304 4.13 -5.88 -10.39
N ASP A 305 4.55 -6.81 -9.52
CA ASP A 305 5.84 -6.76 -8.85
C ASP A 305 6.74 -7.87 -9.39
N PHE A 306 8.05 -7.57 -9.43
CA PHE A 306 9.09 -8.49 -9.86
C PHE A 306 10.26 -8.51 -8.88
N ILE A 307 10.77 -9.70 -8.60
CA ILE A 307 11.97 -9.93 -7.81
C ILE A 307 13.00 -10.59 -8.72
N VAL A 308 14.18 -9.97 -8.87
CA VAL A 308 15.34 -10.52 -9.57
C VAL A 308 16.41 -10.96 -8.58
N GLY A 309 17.25 -11.90 -8.98
CA GLY A 309 18.34 -12.39 -8.14
C GLY A 309 17.81 -13.17 -6.91
N PHE A 310 16.66 -13.83 -7.03
CA PHE A 310 16.22 -14.79 -6.02
C PHE A 310 17.24 -15.94 -5.93
N PRO A 311 17.55 -16.48 -4.73
CA PRO A 311 18.56 -17.53 -4.58
C PRO A 311 18.39 -18.67 -5.58
N GLY A 312 19.45 -18.96 -6.35
CA GLY A 312 19.45 -19.98 -7.39
C GLY A 312 18.83 -19.56 -8.73
N GLU A 313 18.45 -18.28 -8.94
CA GLU A 313 17.98 -17.78 -10.24
C GLU A 313 19.08 -17.87 -11.30
N THR A 314 18.85 -18.64 -12.35
CA THR A 314 19.76 -18.75 -13.50
C THR A 314 19.46 -17.70 -14.56
N GLU A 315 20.36 -17.57 -15.57
CA GLU A 315 20.12 -16.71 -16.73
C GLU A 315 18.84 -17.09 -17.47
N LYS A 316 18.61 -18.40 -17.66
CA LYS A 316 17.38 -18.90 -18.29
C LYS A 316 16.11 -18.51 -17.52
N ASP A 317 16.15 -18.46 -16.20
CA ASP A 317 14.99 -18.03 -15.39
C ASP A 317 14.72 -16.53 -15.57
N PHE A 318 15.79 -15.73 -15.61
CA PHE A 318 15.68 -14.31 -15.88
C PHE A 318 15.14 -14.04 -17.30
N GLU A 319 15.63 -14.75 -18.33
CA GLU A 319 15.11 -14.68 -19.70
C GLU A 319 13.60 -15.01 -19.74
N GLN A 320 13.13 -16.01 -18.99
CA GLN A 320 11.71 -16.34 -18.89
C GLN A 320 10.91 -15.19 -18.26
N THR A 321 11.47 -14.50 -17.29
CA THR A 321 10.84 -13.31 -16.68
C THR A 321 10.74 -12.18 -17.68
N MET A 322 11.82 -11.90 -18.43
CA MET A 322 11.81 -10.89 -19.49
C MET A 322 10.79 -11.21 -20.59
N LYS A 323 10.70 -12.48 -20.96
CA LYS A 323 9.70 -12.94 -21.94
C LYS A 323 8.28 -12.78 -21.42
N LEU A 324 8.01 -13.06 -20.15
CA LEU A 324 6.69 -12.81 -19.55
C LEU A 324 6.33 -11.32 -19.62
N ILE A 325 7.28 -10.43 -19.33
CA ILE A 325 7.09 -8.97 -19.42
C ILE A 325 6.71 -8.57 -20.86
N GLU A 326 7.36 -9.12 -21.85
CA GLU A 326 7.04 -8.87 -23.27
C GLU A 326 5.67 -9.41 -23.67
N ASP A 327 5.37 -10.66 -23.29
CA ASP A 327 4.12 -11.34 -23.65
C ASP A 327 2.88 -10.66 -23.04
N VAL A 328 3.02 -10.13 -21.83
CA VAL A 328 1.92 -9.49 -21.10
C VAL A 328 1.77 -8.00 -21.44
N GLY A 329 2.88 -7.27 -21.62
CA GLY A 329 2.82 -5.83 -21.81
C GLY A 329 2.30 -5.13 -20.56
N PHE A 330 3.09 -5.18 -19.49
CA PHE A 330 2.74 -4.56 -18.22
C PHE A 330 2.79 -3.04 -18.30
N ASP A 331 1.90 -2.40 -17.57
CA ASP A 331 1.99 -0.99 -17.20
C ASP A 331 3.05 -0.77 -16.10
N PHE A 332 3.21 0.45 -15.61
CA PHE A 332 4.16 0.77 -14.56
C PHE A 332 4.10 -0.26 -13.42
N SER A 333 5.21 -0.92 -13.22
CA SER A 333 5.35 -2.05 -12.30
C SER A 333 6.55 -1.81 -11.38
N TYR A 334 6.56 -2.48 -10.24
CA TYR A 334 7.67 -2.37 -9.30
C TYR A 334 8.62 -3.56 -9.48
N SER A 335 9.90 -3.32 -9.24
CA SER A 335 10.91 -4.38 -9.32
C SER A 335 12.04 -4.14 -8.33
N PHE A 336 12.54 -5.24 -7.78
CA PHE A 336 13.50 -5.22 -6.70
C PHE A 336 14.52 -6.34 -6.88
N VAL A 337 15.76 -6.12 -6.42
CA VAL A 337 16.66 -7.23 -6.13
C VAL A 337 16.12 -7.96 -4.90
N TYR A 338 16.20 -9.28 -4.91
CA TYR A 338 15.90 -10.07 -3.72
C TYR A 338 16.73 -9.57 -2.54
N SER A 339 16.09 -9.34 -1.41
CA SER A 339 16.73 -8.93 -0.18
C SER A 339 16.34 -9.91 0.92
N GLN A 340 17.33 -10.50 1.55
CA GLN A 340 17.10 -11.41 2.67
C GLN A 340 16.30 -10.73 3.78
N ARG A 341 15.32 -11.47 4.31
CA ARG A 341 14.49 -11.02 5.43
C ARG A 341 14.68 -12.02 6.58
N PRO A 342 15.19 -11.60 7.74
CA PRO A 342 15.35 -12.49 8.87
C PRO A 342 14.05 -13.25 9.20
N GLY A 343 14.15 -14.54 9.46
CA GLY A 343 13.01 -15.40 9.80
C GLY A 343 12.20 -15.91 8.59
N THR A 344 12.54 -15.55 7.36
CA THR A 344 11.88 -16.09 6.16
C THR A 344 12.66 -17.31 5.62
N PRO A 345 11.96 -18.34 5.06
CA PRO A 345 12.64 -19.54 4.54
C PRO A 345 13.68 -19.25 3.45
N ALA A 346 13.46 -18.22 2.63
CA ALA A 346 14.40 -17.87 1.57
C ALA A 346 15.71 -17.23 2.11
N ALA A 347 15.71 -16.72 3.35
CA ALA A 347 16.92 -16.17 3.96
C ALA A 347 17.99 -17.25 4.23
N ASP A 348 17.56 -18.51 4.37
CA ASP A 348 18.44 -19.64 4.65
C ASP A 348 18.95 -20.32 3.36
N LEU A 349 18.49 -19.87 2.19
CA LEU A 349 18.92 -20.41 0.91
C LEU A 349 20.32 -19.89 0.55
N ALA A 350 21.17 -20.79 0.02
CA ALA A 350 22.46 -20.38 -0.53
C ALA A 350 22.28 -19.49 -1.76
N ASP A 351 22.93 -18.35 -1.75
CA ASP A 351 22.89 -17.38 -2.83
C ASP A 351 24.33 -17.07 -3.29
N GLU A 352 24.69 -17.65 -4.43
CA GLU A 352 26.02 -17.49 -5.06
C GLU A 352 25.98 -16.46 -6.18
N THR A 353 24.83 -15.83 -6.46
CA THR A 353 24.68 -14.86 -7.54
C THR A 353 25.38 -13.57 -7.18
N PRO A 354 26.35 -13.07 -7.98
CA PRO A 354 27.06 -11.82 -7.74
C PRO A 354 26.08 -10.63 -7.68
N GLU A 355 26.31 -9.70 -6.76
CA GLU A 355 25.47 -8.51 -6.60
C GLU A 355 25.46 -7.62 -7.86
N GLU A 356 26.58 -7.56 -8.60
CA GLU A 356 26.66 -6.86 -9.88
C GLU A 356 25.69 -7.43 -10.91
N LEU A 357 25.65 -8.76 -11.03
CA LEU A 357 24.72 -9.44 -11.95
C LEU A 357 23.25 -9.20 -11.57
N LYS A 358 22.91 -9.22 -10.27
CA LYS A 358 21.58 -8.89 -9.81
C LYS A 358 21.18 -7.46 -10.19
N LYS A 359 22.11 -6.50 -10.04
CA LYS A 359 21.88 -5.10 -10.43
C LYS A 359 21.72 -4.95 -11.94
N GLU A 360 22.53 -5.66 -12.73
CA GLU A 360 22.40 -5.67 -14.19
C GLU A 360 21.03 -6.19 -14.64
N ARG A 361 20.58 -7.32 -14.07
CA ARG A 361 19.23 -7.87 -14.32
C ARG A 361 18.14 -6.89 -13.91
N LEU A 362 18.25 -6.26 -12.74
CA LEU A 362 17.29 -5.25 -12.29
C LEU A 362 17.20 -4.08 -13.26
N ASN A 363 18.36 -3.55 -13.69
CA ASN A 363 18.39 -2.43 -14.62
C ASN A 363 17.76 -2.78 -15.98
N ALA A 364 18.08 -3.95 -16.52
CA ALA A 364 17.51 -4.43 -17.77
C ALA A 364 15.97 -4.58 -17.68
N LEU A 365 15.49 -5.17 -16.59
CA LEU A 365 14.07 -5.35 -16.32
C LEU A 365 13.34 -4.02 -16.15
N GLN A 366 13.90 -3.12 -15.34
CA GLN A 366 13.34 -1.78 -15.11
C GLN A 366 13.28 -0.97 -16.40
N HIS A 367 14.33 -1.04 -17.22
CA HIS A 367 14.35 -0.36 -18.52
C HIS A 367 13.17 -0.82 -19.39
N ARG A 368 12.94 -2.14 -19.48
CA ARG A 368 11.84 -2.70 -20.27
C ARG A 368 10.47 -2.30 -19.75
N LEU A 369 10.24 -2.41 -18.44
CA LEU A 369 8.98 -2.00 -17.81
C LEU A 369 8.69 -0.50 -17.99
N ASN A 370 9.70 0.35 -17.83
CA ASN A 370 9.56 1.78 -18.01
C ASN A 370 9.24 2.14 -19.48
N GLN A 371 9.84 1.45 -20.44
CA GLN A 371 9.49 1.61 -21.86
C GLN A 371 8.01 1.29 -22.09
N GLN A 372 7.53 0.12 -21.62
CA GLN A 372 6.13 -0.28 -21.80
C GLN A 372 5.16 0.70 -21.13
N GLY A 373 5.42 1.09 -19.87
CA GLY A 373 4.58 2.05 -19.16
C GLY A 373 4.54 3.42 -19.83
N PHE A 374 5.67 3.85 -20.41
CA PHE A 374 5.72 5.10 -21.17
C PHE A 374 5.01 4.99 -22.52
N GLU A 375 5.09 3.85 -23.22
CA GLU A 375 4.31 3.59 -24.44
C GLU A 375 2.81 3.68 -24.16
N ILE A 376 2.32 3.08 -23.08
CA ILE A 376 0.93 3.20 -22.65
C ILE A 376 0.57 4.66 -22.37
N SER A 377 1.44 5.41 -21.70
CA SER A 377 1.24 6.86 -21.46
C SER A 377 1.14 7.64 -22.76
N ARG A 378 1.97 7.32 -23.76
CA ARG A 378 1.92 7.97 -25.09
C ARG A 378 0.66 7.66 -25.86
N GLN A 379 0.13 6.44 -25.74
CA GLN A 379 -1.14 6.04 -26.37
C GLN A 379 -2.35 6.79 -25.77
N MET A 380 -2.22 7.36 -24.58
CA MET A 380 -3.27 8.17 -23.95
C MET A 380 -3.32 9.60 -24.53
N VAL A 381 -2.27 10.08 -25.21
CA VAL A 381 -2.24 11.42 -25.83
C VAL A 381 -3.33 11.48 -26.91
N GLY A 382 -4.11 12.57 -26.90
CA GLY A 382 -5.27 12.76 -27.77
C GLY A 382 -6.57 12.14 -27.25
N SER A 383 -6.55 11.41 -26.12
CA SER A 383 -7.75 10.86 -25.49
C SER A 383 -8.30 11.78 -24.40
N THR A 384 -9.58 11.63 -24.09
CA THR A 384 -10.20 12.23 -22.91
C THR A 384 -10.12 11.26 -21.73
N GLN A 385 -9.68 11.77 -20.58
CA GLN A 385 -9.58 11.00 -19.36
C GLN A 385 -10.42 11.63 -18.24
N ARG A 386 -11.29 10.85 -17.62
CA ARG A 386 -11.98 11.25 -16.39
C ARG A 386 -11.02 11.10 -15.21
N ILE A 387 -10.67 12.20 -14.57
CA ILE A 387 -9.73 12.24 -13.45
C ILE A 387 -10.44 12.72 -12.19
N LEU A 388 -10.03 12.19 -11.02
CA LEU A 388 -10.37 12.79 -9.74
C LEU A 388 -9.32 13.86 -9.43
N VAL A 389 -9.75 15.11 -9.31
CA VAL A 389 -8.87 16.23 -8.96
C VAL A 389 -8.59 16.19 -7.48
N THR A 390 -7.32 16.06 -7.10
CA THR A 390 -6.94 15.80 -5.71
C THR A 390 -6.26 16.97 -5.02
N ASP A 391 -5.53 17.81 -5.76
CA ASP A 391 -4.72 18.88 -5.16
C ASP A 391 -4.20 19.85 -6.24
N TYR A 392 -3.46 20.86 -5.82
CA TYR A 392 -2.60 21.65 -6.69
C TYR A 392 -1.41 20.83 -7.19
N SER A 393 -0.91 21.18 -8.36
CA SER A 393 0.33 20.59 -8.88
C SER A 393 1.51 20.94 -7.98
N LYS A 394 2.34 19.95 -7.65
CA LYS A 394 3.53 20.15 -6.78
C LYS A 394 4.60 21.06 -7.41
N LYS A 395 4.53 21.29 -8.74
CA LYS A 395 5.55 22.04 -9.48
C LYS A 395 5.07 23.44 -9.90
N ASP A 396 3.78 23.62 -10.08
CA ASP A 396 3.19 24.88 -10.55
C ASP A 396 1.88 25.13 -9.78
N PRO A 397 1.81 26.17 -8.93
CA PRO A 397 0.61 26.51 -8.17
C PRO A 397 -0.56 27.01 -9.04
N GLY A 398 -0.33 27.35 -10.32
CA GLY A 398 -1.37 27.68 -11.30
C GLY A 398 -1.97 26.45 -12.00
N GLU A 399 -1.57 25.24 -11.60
CA GLU A 399 -2.09 24.00 -12.13
C GLU A 399 -2.75 23.16 -11.03
N LEU A 400 -3.83 22.49 -11.39
CA LEU A 400 -4.39 21.40 -10.58
C LEU A 400 -3.82 20.06 -11.04
N GLN A 401 -3.86 19.07 -10.15
CA GLN A 401 -3.52 17.69 -10.46
C GLN A 401 -4.67 16.75 -10.11
N GLY A 402 -4.79 15.67 -10.87
CA GLY A 402 -5.72 14.59 -10.61
C GLY A 402 -5.16 13.25 -11.04
N ARG A 403 -5.91 12.16 -10.77
CA ARG A 403 -5.51 10.79 -11.14
C ARG A 403 -6.50 10.16 -12.09
N THR A 404 -5.97 9.54 -13.16
CA THR A 404 -6.72 8.69 -14.08
C THR A 404 -7.09 7.34 -13.44
N GLU A 405 -7.94 6.54 -14.10
CA GLU A 405 -8.26 5.19 -13.68
C GLU A 405 -7.02 4.29 -13.57
N ASN A 406 -6.07 4.38 -14.51
CA ASN A 406 -4.81 3.66 -14.47
C ASN A 406 -3.73 4.34 -13.63
N ASN A 407 -4.14 5.15 -12.67
CA ASN A 407 -3.33 5.76 -11.60
C ASN A 407 -2.25 6.75 -12.06
N ARG A 408 -2.37 7.33 -13.27
CA ARG A 408 -1.45 8.37 -13.74
C ARG A 408 -1.84 9.74 -13.19
N ILE A 409 -0.84 10.52 -12.80
CA ILE A 409 -1.02 11.93 -12.44
C ILE A 409 -1.20 12.72 -13.73
N VAL A 410 -2.25 13.53 -13.80
CA VAL A 410 -2.48 14.52 -14.86
C VAL A 410 -2.39 15.90 -14.24
N ASN A 411 -1.52 16.75 -14.77
CA ASN A 411 -1.46 18.17 -14.43
C ASN A 411 -2.11 18.99 -15.52
N PHE A 412 -2.96 19.95 -15.16
CA PHE A 412 -3.68 20.80 -16.11
C PHE A 412 -3.90 22.19 -15.53
N ARG A 413 -3.89 23.20 -16.39
CA ARG A 413 -4.13 24.58 -15.99
C ARG A 413 -5.58 24.80 -15.62
N CYS A 414 -5.81 25.34 -14.43
CA CYS A 414 -7.16 25.67 -13.98
C CYS A 414 -7.10 26.68 -12.83
N ASP A 415 -7.82 27.79 -12.99
CA ASP A 415 -7.91 28.84 -11.96
C ASP A 415 -9.07 28.59 -10.96
N ASN A 416 -9.82 27.49 -11.14
CA ASN A 416 -10.95 27.16 -10.29
C ASN A 416 -10.61 26.07 -9.25
N PRO A 417 -10.25 26.43 -8.01
CA PRO A 417 -9.90 25.47 -6.97
C PRO A 417 -11.09 24.62 -6.48
N THR A 418 -12.34 25.00 -6.81
CA THR A 418 -13.51 24.22 -6.39
C THR A 418 -13.61 22.88 -7.11
N LEU A 419 -12.78 22.63 -8.14
CA LEU A 419 -12.66 21.33 -8.76
C LEU A 419 -11.91 20.31 -7.90
N ILE A 420 -11.14 20.76 -6.89
CA ILE A 420 -10.50 19.82 -5.95
C ILE A 420 -11.60 19.04 -5.23
N GLY A 421 -11.48 17.72 -5.24
CA GLY A 421 -12.50 16.80 -4.71
C GLY A 421 -13.56 16.37 -5.73
N GLN A 422 -13.49 16.84 -6.97
CA GLN A 422 -14.46 16.50 -8.00
C GLN A 422 -13.83 15.73 -9.16
N PHE A 423 -14.65 15.02 -9.91
CA PHE A 423 -14.24 14.46 -11.18
C PHE A 423 -14.30 15.51 -12.28
N ALA A 424 -13.31 15.47 -13.15
CA ALA A 424 -13.23 16.33 -14.32
C ALA A 424 -12.77 15.53 -15.54
N ASP A 425 -13.27 15.90 -16.71
CA ASP A 425 -12.82 15.35 -17.99
C ASP A 425 -11.68 16.22 -18.53
N VAL A 426 -10.54 15.59 -18.80
CA VAL A 426 -9.33 16.26 -19.26
C VAL A 426 -8.84 15.62 -20.55
N HIS A 427 -8.64 16.43 -21.58
CA HIS A 427 -7.96 16.00 -22.81
C HIS A 427 -6.47 15.88 -22.54
N ILE A 428 -5.86 14.77 -22.91
CA ILE A 428 -4.44 14.53 -22.68
C ILE A 428 -3.64 15.10 -23.86
N ASP A 429 -2.84 16.13 -23.60
CA ASP A 429 -2.06 16.84 -24.60
C ASP A 429 -0.66 16.25 -24.77
N ALA A 430 -0.05 15.75 -23.67
CA ALA A 430 1.30 15.21 -23.70
C ALA A 430 1.57 14.17 -22.59
N ALA A 431 2.43 13.21 -22.91
CA ALA A 431 2.99 12.26 -21.92
C ALA A 431 4.39 12.73 -21.48
N GLN A 432 4.61 12.73 -20.17
CA GLN A 432 5.90 12.98 -19.53
C GLN A 432 6.39 11.72 -18.81
N PRO A 433 7.65 11.62 -18.40
CA PRO A 433 8.19 10.40 -17.79
C PRO A 433 7.38 9.87 -16.58
N HIS A 434 6.79 10.76 -15.77
CA HIS A 434 6.08 10.38 -14.54
C HIS A 434 4.69 11.01 -14.40
N SER A 435 4.19 11.68 -15.45
CA SER A 435 2.88 12.33 -15.42
C SER A 435 2.37 12.58 -16.85
N LEU A 436 1.11 12.93 -16.93
CA LEU A 436 0.49 13.44 -18.15
C LEU A 436 0.25 14.95 -18.01
N ARG A 437 0.17 15.64 -19.14
CA ARG A 437 -0.38 16.99 -19.23
C ARG A 437 -1.65 16.96 -20.02
N GLY A 438 -2.59 17.80 -19.61
CA GLY A 438 -3.85 17.91 -20.30
C GLY A 438 -4.50 19.28 -20.19
N SER A 439 -5.62 19.41 -20.88
CA SER A 439 -6.47 20.59 -20.89
C SER A 439 -7.88 20.21 -20.43
N LEU A 440 -8.46 21.01 -19.53
CA LEU A 440 -9.82 20.79 -19.03
C LEU A 440 -10.82 20.90 -20.18
N ILE A 441 -11.70 19.91 -20.29
CA ILE A 441 -12.83 19.97 -21.24
C ILE A 441 -13.95 20.73 -20.55
N GLN A 442 -14.43 21.78 -21.22
CA GLN A 442 -15.54 22.63 -20.75
C GLN A 442 -16.89 21.96 -20.96
#